data_254b8ba021f0ae960ebe7ff7e2f37113
#
_entry.id   254b8ba021f0ae960ebe7ff7e2f37113
#
_cell.length_a   1.000
_cell.length_b   1.000
_cell.length_c   1.000
_cell.angle_alpha   90.00
_cell.angle_beta   90.00
_cell.angle_gamma   90.00
#
_symmetry.space_group_name_H-M   'P 1'
#
loop_
_entity.id
_entity.type
_entity.pdbx_description
1 polymer ?
#
loop_
_entity_poly.entity_id
_entity_poly.type
_entity_poly.pdbx_seq_one_letter_code
_entity_poly.pdbx_strand_id
1 'polypeptide(L)'
;MKFKGKSNIIKEVQSKLGLKADGIDGPATWKMIWENLIHEDKGEPEKPETPVQKLKDDYPEVYKASPNQSGPIKPKYVILHHSSGSHDGTRSWILNAASKVSYHYLIAADGSLTQFVYDKKRAWHAGRSSWKGVSGLNGHSIGISFYGDTNKRTPSAAEIDSAAKKCKYLMDKFNFGIDNILTHEMIAPNRKNDTSNETYQMVINRIKEL
;
A
#
# COMPACT_ATOMS: atom_id res chain seq x y z
N MET A 1 -26.78 4.10 -17.90
CA MET A 1 -27.59 3.16 -18.70
C MET A 1 -28.78 2.73 -17.86
N LYS A 2 -30.01 2.99 -18.28
CA LYS A 2 -31.23 2.48 -17.61
C LYS A 2 -31.57 1.14 -18.25
N PHE A 3 -31.39 0.05 -17.53
CA PHE A 3 -31.96 -1.25 -17.91
C PHE A 3 -33.48 -1.17 -17.79
N LYS A 4 -34.20 -1.07 -18.89
CA LYS A 4 -35.65 -1.20 -18.96
C LYS A 4 -36.01 -2.69 -19.18
N GLY A 5 -36.11 -3.45 -18.11
CA GLY A 5 -36.62 -4.82 -18.17
C GLY A 5 -37.07 -5.28 -16.78
N LYS A 6 -38.31 -5.73 -16.66
CA LYS A 6 -38.77 -6.40 -15.43
C LYS A 6 -38.12 -7.77 -15.34
N SER A 7 -37.35 -8.03 -14.33
CA SER A 7 -36.64 -9.29 -14.11
C SER A 7 -37.39 -10.17 -13.10
N ASN A 8 -37.64 -11.43 -13.44
CA ASN A 8 -38.24 -12.41 -12.52
C ASN A 8 -37.29 -12.68 -11.32
N ILE A 9 -35.98 -12.60 -11.54
CA ILE A 9 -34.96 -12.72 -10.50
C ILE A 9 -35.10 -11.56 -9.51
N ILE A 10 -35.27 -10.33 -10.00
CA ILE A 10 -35.44 -9.15 -9.15
C ILE A 10 -36.74 -9.26 -8.33
N LYS A 11 -37.83 -9.76 -8.93
CA LYS A 11 -39.07 -9.99 -8.20
C LYS A 11 -38.91 -11.02 -7.06
N GLU A 12 -38.17 -12.09 -7.32
CA GLU A 12 -37.91 -13.12 -6.31
C GLU A 12 -37.07 -12.54 -5.16
N VAL A 13 -36.03 -11.79 -5.46
CA VAL A 13 -35.19 -11.08 -4.46
C VAL A 13 -36.03 -10.09 -3.65
N GLN A 14 -36.83 -9.27 -4.32
CA GLN A 14 -37.73 -8.32 -3.66
C GLN A 14 -38.71 -9.00 -2.72
N SER A 15 -39.32 -10.13 -3.16
CA SER A 15 -40.22 -10.91 -2.35
C SER A 15 -39.55 -11.48 -1.08
N LYS A 16 -38.34 -12.02 -1.22
CA LYS A 16 -37.53 -12.52 -0.10
C LYS A 16 -37.13 -11.42 0.89
N LEU A 17 -36.97 -10.18 0.42
CA LEU A 17 -36.66 -9.01 1.23
C LEU A 17 -37.90 -8.27 1.79
N GLY A 18 -39.11 -8.81 1.58
CA GLY A 18 -40.36 -8.18 2.03
C GLY A 18 -40.72 -6.89 1.27
N LEU A 19 -40.15 -6.68 0.08
CA LEU A 19 -40.45 -5.53 -0.78
C LEU A 19 -41.56 -5.84 -1.77
N LYS A 20 -42.18 -4.78 -2.34
CA LYS A 20 -43.08 -4.93 -3.47
C LYS A 20 -42.37 -5.54 -4.68
N ALA A 21 -42.78 -6.76 -5.07
CA ALA A 21 -42.15 -7.52 -6.14
C ALA A 21 -42.56 -7.01 -7.53
N ASP A 22 -42.07 -5.82 -7.92
CA ASP A 22 -42.34 -5.20 -9.23
C ASP A 22 -41.34 -5.58 -10.32
N GLY A 23 -40.22 -6.21 -9.95
CA GLY A 23 -39.16 -6.63 -10.85
C GLY A 23 -38.24 -5.50 -11.32
N ILE A 24 -38.29 -4.34 -10.64
CA ILE A 24 -37.48 -3.15 -10.96
C ILE A 24 -36.37 -3.02 -9.90
N ASP A 25 -35.11 -2.92 -10.35
CA ASP A 25 -33.93 -2.73 -9.51
C ASP A 25 -33.77 -1.26 -9.06
N GLY A 26 -34.74 -0.77 -8.28
CA GLY A 26 -34.71 0.59 -7.74
C GLY A 26 -33.82 0.75 -6.51
N PRO A 27 -33.60 2.01 -6.06
CA PRO A 27 -32.77 2.30 -4.88
C PRO A 27 -33.21 1.57 -3.60
N ALA A 28 -34.53 1.36 -3.42
CA ALA A 28 -35.07 0.61 -2.27
C ALA A 28 -34.65 -0.87 -2.30
N THR A 29 -34.69 -1.52 -3.46
CA THR A 29 -34.24 -2.90 -3.65
C THR A 29 -32.76 -3.04 -3.34
N TRP A 30 -31.92 -2.15 -3.87
CA TRP A 30 -30.49 -2.15 -3.61
C TRP A 30 -30.14 -1.84 -2.16
N LYS A 31 -30.86 -0.91 -1.53
CA LYS A 31 -30.69 -0.60 -0.10
C LYS A 31 -30.96 -1.84 0.76
N MET A 32 -32.09 -2.54 0.53
CA MET A 32 -32.44 -3.74 1.29
C MET A 32 -31.50 -4.92 1.00
N ILE A 33 -31.02 -5.07 -0.22
CA ILE A 33 -29.97 -6.05 -0.55
C ILE A 33 -28.71 -5.74 0.24
N TRP A 34 -28.29 -4.47 0.26
CA TRP A 34 -27.12 -4.02 1.03
C TRP A 34 -27.29 -4.30 2.53
N GLU A 35 -28.43 -3.92 3.10
CA GLU A 35 -28.70 -4.06 4.54
C GLU A 35 -28.82 -5.53 4.98
N ASN A 36 -29.36 -6.43 4.15
CA ASN A 36 -29.60 -7.82 4.51
C ASN A 36 -28.49 -8.80 4.06
N LEU A 37 -27.78 -8.51 2.97
CA LEU A 37 -26.71 -9.40 2.49
C LEU A 37 -25.32 -9.01 2.99
N ILE A 38 -25.13 -7.75 3.39
CA ILE A 38 -23.84 -7.23 3.83
C ILE A 38 -23.80 -7.05 5.35
N HIS A 39 -24.96 -6.99 6.03
CA HIS A 39 -25.08 -6.79 7.47
C HIS A 39 -25.79 -7.94 8.22
N GLU A 40 -26.07 -9.08 7.61
CA GLU A 40 -26.33 -10.27 8.40
C GLU A 40 -25.01 -10.78 8.99
N ASP A 41 -24.68 -10.24 10.16
CA ASP A 41 -23.69 -10.80 11.06
C ASP A 41 -24.27 -12.10 11.66
N LYS A 42 -24.35 -13.15 10.83
CA LYS A 42 -24.51 -14.52 11.28
C LYS A 42 -23.12 -15.11 11.28
N GLY A 43 -22.46 -15.05 12.47
CA GLY A 43 -21.32 -15.82 12.90
C GLY A 43 -20.73 -16.78 11.84
N GLU A 44 -20.24 -16.26 10.72
CA GLU A 44 -19.28 -16.99 9.92
C GLU A 44 -18.07 -17.24 10.83
N PRO A 45 -17.49 -18.45 10.85
CA PRO A 45 -16.24 -18.66 11.52
C PRO A 45 -15.29 -17.58 10.98
N GLU A 46 -14.69 -16.80 11.88
CA GLU A 46 -13.73 -15.76 11.54
C GLU A 46 -12.83 -16.31 10.43
N LYS A 47 -12.97 -15.77 9.22
CA LYS A 47 -11.99 -16.05 8.16
C LYS A 47 -10.67 -15.71 8.78
N PRO A 48 -9.66 -16.61 8.75
CA PRO A 48 -8.36 -16.28 9.32
C PRO A 48 -7.95 -14.95 8.74
N GLU A 49 -7.72 -13.96 9.62
CA GLU A 49 -7.33 -12.61 9.24
C GLU A 49 -6.23 -12.71 8.19
N THR A 50 -6.51 -12.21 7.00
CA THR A 50 -5.46 -12.17 6.00
C THR A 50 -4.36 -11.26 6.54
N PRO A 51 -3.07 -11.53 6.29
CA PRO A 51 -1.98 -10.64 6.71
C PRO A 51 -2.20 -9.17 6.33
N VAL A 52 -2.98 -8.93 5.28
CA VAL A 52 -3.45 -7.61 4.80
C VAL A 52 -4.39 -6.91 5.78
N GLN A 53 -5.36 -7.64 6.34
CA GLN A 53 -6.35 -7.06 7.27
C GLN A 53 -5.66 -6.68 8.57
N LYS A 54 -4.85 -7.59 9.11
CA LYS A 54 -4.07 -7.34 10.34
C LYS A 54 -3.13 -6.15 10.20
N LEU A 55 -2.51 -5.95 9.02
CA LEU A 55 -1.69 -4.77 8.74
C LEU A 55 -2.47 -3.45 8.80
N LYS A 56 -3.72 -3.44 8.32
CA LYS A 56 -4.57 -2.25 8.35
C LYS A 56 -5.03 -1.90 9.76
N ASP A 57 -5.25 -2.92 10.60
CA ASP A 57 -5.72 -2.74 11.97
C ASP A 57 -4.58 -2.26 12.89
N ASP A 58 -3.36 -2.76 12.68
CA ASP A 58 -2.20 -2.35 13.45
C ASP A 58 -1.65 -0.97 13.04
N TYR A 59 -1.69 -0.65 11.74
CA TYR A 59 -1.15 0.61 11.19
C TYR A 59 -2.11 1.17 10.14
N PRO A 60 -2.95 2.14 10.50
CA PRO A 60 -3.92 2.72 9.58
C PRO A 60 -3.22 3.29 8.34
N GLU A 61 -3.68 2.84 7.17
CA GLU A 61 -3.14 3.26 5.89
C GLU A 61 -4.08 4.29 5.25
N VAL A 62 -3.56 5.48 4.99
CA VAL A 62 -4.29 6.56 4.32
C VAL A 62 -3.76 6.74 2.90
N TYR A 63 -4.64 6.77 1.90
CA TYR A 63 -4.26 7.04 0.52
C TYR A 63 -4.36 8.53 0.17
N LYS A 64 -3.27 9.08 -0.41
CA LYS A 64 -3.20 10.45 -0.96
C LYS A 64 -2.44 10.44 -2.28
N ALA A 65 -3.13 10.54 -3.39
CA ALA A 65 -2.51 10.42 -4.71
C ALA A 65 -1.44 11.47 -4.99
N SER A 66 -0.20 11.03 -5.24
CA SER A 66 0.85 11.89 -5.78
C SER A 66 0.66 12.12 -7.28
N PRO A 67 0.84 13.34 -7.79
CA PRO A 67 0.89 13.59 -9.23
C PRO A 67 2.16 13.02 -9.90
N ASN A 68 3.22 12.73 -9.11
CA ASN A 68 4.51 12.25 -9.58
C ASN A 68 4.52 10.73 -9.74
N GLN A 69 3.70 10.21 -10.63
CA GLN A 69 3.58 8.79 -10.93
C GLN A 69 3.39 8.56 -12.43
N SER A 70 3.62 7.33 -12.88
CA SER A 70 3.43 6.98 -14.29
C SER A 70 2.91 5.54 -14.45
N GLY A 71 2.93 5.00 -15.66
CA GLY A 71 2.32 3.76 -16.09
C GLY A 71 2.55 2.52 -15.22
N PRO A 72 2.00 1.38 -15.61
CA PRO A 72 2.01 0.17 -14.78
C PRO A 72 3.42 -0.40 -14.61
N ILE A 73 3.62 -1.06 -13.46
CA ILE A 73 4.83 -1.83 -13.15
C ILE A 73 4.46 -3.24 -12.68
N LYS A 74 5.46 -4.12 -12.75
CA LYS A 74 5.44 -5.44 -12.08
C LYS A 74 6.53 -5.42 -11.00
N PRO A 75 6.18 -5.16 -9.73
CA PRO A 75 7.15 -5.07 -8.66
C PRO A 75 7.90 -6.40 -8.47
N LYS A 76 9.21 -6.30 -8.32
CA LYS A 76 10.13 -7.40 -7.99
C LYS A 76 10.97 -7.08 -6.76
N TYR A 77 11.00 -5.81 -6.36
CA TYR A 77 11.85 -5.31 -5.29
C TYR A 77 11.08 -4.34 -4.41
N VAL A 78 11.47 -4.22 -3.16
CA VAL A 78 11.18 -3.08 -2.30
C VAL A 78 12.48 -2.29 -2.12
N ILE A 79 12.42 -0.99 -2.26
CA ILE A 79 13.55 -0.10 -1.95
C ILE A 79 13.19 0.72 -0.72
N LEU A 80 13.98 0.55 0.33
CA LEU A 80 13.89 1.34 1.54
C LEU A 80 14.63 2.66 1.36
N HIS A 81 13.97 3.74 1.77
CA HIS A 81 14.47 5.10 1.69
C HIS A 81 14.36 5.80 3.04
N HIS A 82 15.06 6.91 3.17
CA HIS A 82 14.67 7.97 4.08
C HIS A 82 14.49 9.29 3.33
N SER A 83 13.63 10.17 3.88
CA SER A 83 13.56 11.56 3.45
C SER A 83 14.40 12.40 4.39
N SER A 84 15.06 13.44 3.90
CA SER A 84 15.84 14.33 4.79
C SER A 84 14.97 15.33 5.56
N GLY A 85 13.67 15.38 5.32
CA GLY A 85 12.72 16.34 5.89
C GLY A 85 11.83 15.75 6.98
N SER A 86 11.05 16.62 7.64
CA SER A 86 9.95 16.20 8.52
C SER A 86 8.92 15.39 7.75
N HIS A 87 8.08 14.63 8.47
CA HIS A 87 6.99 13.86 7.86
C HIS A 87 6.08 14.74 6.99
N ASP A 88 5.60 15.87 7.52
CA ASP A 88 4.70 16.77 6.78
C ASP A 88 5.40 17.49 5.61
N GLY A 89 6.66 17.86 5.78
CA GLY A 89 7.48 18.42 4.71
C GLY A 89 7.66 17.43 3.56
N THR A 90 7.99 16.18 3.89
CA THR A 90 8.12 15.10 2.90
C THR A 90 6.79 14.84 2.18
N ARG A 91 5.69 14.76 2.93
CA ARG A 91 4.34 14.60 2.38
C ARG A 91 3.99 15.73 1.41
N SER A 92 4.22 16.97 1.80
CA SER A 92 3.98 18.15 0.94
C SER A 92 4.82 18.10 -0.32
N TRP A 93 6.09 17.67 -0.22
CA TRP A 93 7.00 17.53 -1.35
C TRP A 93 6.51 16.46 -2.34
N ILE A 94 6.10 15.29 -1.86
CA ILE A 94 5.56 14.19 -2.69
C ILE A 94 4.29 14.61 -3.43
N LEU A 95 3.44 15.44 -2.81
CA LEU A 95 2.19 15.94 -3.39
C LEU A 95 2.38 17.12 -4.35
N ASN A 96 3.56 17.72 -4.39
CA ASN A 96 3.88 18.82 -5.30
C ASN A 96 4.34 18.26 -6.66
N ALA A 97 3.63 18.58 -7.73
CA ALA A 97 3.98 18.15 -9.09
C ALA A 97 5.36 18.63 -9.54
N ALA A 98 5.82 19.78 -9.07
CA ALA A 98 7.12 20.35 -9.43
C ALA A 98 8.31 19.58 -8.82
N SER A 99 8.09 18.78 -7.75
CA SER A 99 9.15 18.05 -7.09
C SER A 99 9.73 16.92 -7.95
N LYS A 100 8.94 16.35 -8.86
CA LYS A 100 9.31 15.19 -9.68
C LYS A 100 9.78 13.98 -8.87
N VAL A 101 9.33 13.86 -7.61
CA VAL A 101 9.66 12.80 -6.66
C VAL A 101 8.39 12.24 -6.03
N SER A 102 8.35 10.93 -5.82
CA SER A 102 7.32 10.26 -5.02
C SER A 102 7.85 8.95 -4.45
N TYR A 103 7.24 8.50 -3.36
CA TYR A 103 7.34 7.14 -2.85
C TYR A 103 5.98 6.45 -2.97
N HIS A 104 5.95 5.13 -2.88
CA HIS A 104 4.68 4.43 -2.73
C HIS A 104 4.14 4.65 -1.32
N TYR A 105 5.02 4.56 -0.32
CA TYR A 105 4.67 4.67 1.09
C TYR A 105 5.61 5.59 1.85
N LEU A 106 5.05 6.36 2.78
CA LEU A 106 5.78 7.13 3.79
C LEU A 106 5.30 6.66 5.17
N ILE A 107 6.25 6.37 6.05
CA ILE A 107 6.00 5.92 7.42
C ILE A 107 6.13 7.12 8.36
N ALA A 108 5.16 7.31 9.24
CA ALA A 108 5.20 8.30 10.33
C ALA A 108 5.82 7.72 11.62
N ALA A 109 6.13 8.57 12.60
CA ALA A 109 6.77 8.17 13.86
C ALA A 109 5.99 7.14 14.68
N ASP A 110 4.68 7.13 14.56
CA ASP A 110 3.76 6.19 15.21
C ASP A 110 3.58 4.89 14.41
N GLY A 111 4.29 4.73 13.28
CA GLY A 111 4.17 3.59 12.38
C GLY A 111 3.03 3.71 11.36
N SER A 112 2.19 4.74 11.42
CA SER A 112 1.13 4.91 10.42
C SER A 112 1.70 5.10 9.02
N LEU A 113 0.99 4.58 8.00
CA LEU A 113 1.41 4.59 6.61
C LEU A 113 0.55 5.57 5.80
N THR A 114 1.21 6.39 4.99
CA THR A 114 0.53 7.10 3.90
C THR A 114 0.95 6.50 2.57
N GLN A 115 -0.01 5.99 1.81
CA GLN A 115 0.21 5.54 0.43
C GLN A 115 0.00 6.70 -0.54
N PHE A 116 0.95 6.94 -1.45
CA PHE A 116 0.88 8.01 -2.45
C PHE A 116 0.76 7.49 -3.88
N VAL A 117 1.25 6.28 -4.13
CA VAL A 117 1.21 5.64 -5.44
C VAL A 117 0.75 4.19 -5.25
N TYR A 118 -0.18 3.72 -6.07
CA TYR A 118 -0.61 2.33 -6.03
C TYR A 118 0.54 1.37 -6.38
N ASP A 119 0.60 0.21 -5.73
CA ASP A 119 1.68 -0.78 -5.88
C ASP A 119 2.00 -1.17 -7.33
N LYS A 120 1.00 -1.18 -8.20
CA LYS A 120 1.16 -1.52 -9.61
C LYS A 120 1.42 -0.32 -10.51
N LYS A 121 1.67 0.86 -9.93
CA LYS A 121 2.05 2.08 -10.67
C LYS A 121 3.47 2.48 -10.33
N ARG A 122 4.14 3.15 -11.27
CA ARG A 122 5.52 3.61 -11.10
C ARG A 122 5.55 4.88 -10.26
N ALA A 123 6.13 4.83 -9.07
CA ALA A 123 6.57 6.00 -8.32
C ALA A 123 7.97 6.45 -8.80
N TRP A 124 8.34 7.68 -8.50
CA TRP A 124 9.62 8.28 -8.93
C TRP A 124 10.55 8.43 -7.74
N HIS A 125 11.09 7.29 -7.23
CA HIS A 125 11.88 7.22 -6.00
C HIS A 125 13.34 6.81 -6.18
N ALA A 126 13.64 5.98 -7.20
CA ALA A 126 14.96 5.38 -7.35
C ALA A 126 15.90 6.17 -8.29
N GLY A 127 15.33 7.01 -9.18
CA GLY A 127 16.11 7.75 -10.16
C GLY A 127 16.96 6.83 -11.06
N ARG A 128 18.18 7.29 -11.41
CA ARG A 128 19.15 6.44 -12.12
C ARG A 128 19.70 5.39 -11.14
N SER A 129 19.40 4.14 -11.40
CA SER A 129 19.63 3.02 -10.49
C SER A 129 19.78 1.71 -11.24
N SER A 130 20.52 0.76 -10.66
CA SER A 130 20.67 -0.58 -11.21
C SER A 130 20.90 -1.61 -10.10
N TRP A 131 20.44 -2.85 -10.33
CA TRP A 131 20.65 -3.97 -9.42
C TRP A 131 20.66 -5.28 -10.19
N LYS A 132 21.72 -6.08 -10.04
CA LYS A 132 21.89 -7.42 -10.68
C LYS A 132 21.47 -7.42 -12.17
N GLY A 133 21.94 -6.43 -12.93
CA GLY A 133 21.66 -6.29 -14.37
C GLY A 133 20.35 -5.61 -14.73
N VAL A 134 19.48 -5.31 -13.76
CA VAL A 134 18.24 -4.57 -13.97
C VAL A 134 18.50 -3.09 -13.76
N SER A 135 18.24 -2.25 -14.78
CA SER A 135 18.36 -0.80 -14.71
C SER A 135 17.00 -0.13 -14.54
N GLY A 136 16.98 1.10 -13.96
CA GLY A 136 15.77 1.90 -13.84
C GLY A 136 14.76 1.32 -12.84
N LEU A 137 15.18 1.12 -11.60
CA LEU A 137 14.40 0.41 -10.56
C LEU A 137 13.02 1.02 -10.27
N ASN A 138 12.74 2.29 -10.63
CA ASN A 138 11.37 2.83 -10.61
C ASN A 138 10.35 1.96 -11.36
N GLY A 139 10.78 1.25 -12.40
CA GLY A 139 9.92 0.36 -13.20
C GLY A 139 9.72 -1.03 -12.60
N HIS A 140 10.42 -1.36 -11.53
CA HIS A 140 10.52 -2.73 -11.01
C HIS A 140 10.37 -2.82 -9.49
N SER A 141 10.14 -1.69 -8.79
CA SER A 141 10.16 -1.68 -7.34
C SER A 141 9.10 -0.79 -6.70
N ILE A 142 8.83 -1.08 -5.44
CA ILE A 142 8.02 -0.27 -4.54
C ILE A 142 8.97 0.48 -3.60
N GLY A 143 8.85 1.80 -3.54
CA GLY A 143 9.62 2.64 -2.61
C GLY A 143 8.85 2.85 -1.31
N ILE A 144 9.48 2.51 -0.18
CA ILE A 144 8.99 2.79 1.18
C ILE A 144 9.98 3.74 1.83
N SER A 145 9.51 4.87 2.34
CA SER A 145 10.37 5.87 2.97
C SER A 145 10.05 6.06 4.44
N PHE A 146 11.09 6.05 5.27
CA PHE A 146 11.06 6.65 6.59
C PHE A 146 11.12 8.17 6.46
N TYR A 147 10.49 8.93 7.36
CA TYR A 147 10.72 10.36 7.43
C TYR A 147 12.06 10.67 8.13
N GLY A 148 12.59 11.85 7.92
CA GLY A 148 13.89 12.25 8.49
C GLY A 148 15.07 11.45 7.92
N ASP A 149 16.26 11.76 8.40
CA ASP A 149 17.51 11.15 7.95
C ASP A 149 17.90 9.99 8.89
N THR A 150 17.78 8.74 8.43
CA THR A 150 18.10 7.56 9.24
C THR A 150 19.61 7.37 9.51
N ASN A 151 20.45 8.15 8.87
CA ASN A 151 21.88 8.23 9.23
C ASN A 151 22.11 9.12 10.48
N LYS A 152 21.09 9.90 10.89
CA LYS A 152 21.14 10.83 12.01
C LYS A 152 20.16 10.52 13.12
N ARG A 153 19.18 9.67 12.86
CA ARG A 153 18.20 9.20 13.83
C ARG A 153 17.91 7.73 13.65
N THR A 154 17.63 7.05 14.73
CA THR A 154 17.12 5.68 14.73
C THR A 154 15.58 5.75 14.61
N PRO A 155 14.95 5.03 13.66
CA PRO A 155 13.50 4.90 13.61
C PRO A 155 12.94 4.26 14.88
N SER A 156 11.71 4.61 15.25
CA SER A 156 11.00 3.99 16.37
C SER A 156 10.70 2.50 16.10
N ALA A 157 10.43 1.75 17.17
CA ALA A 157 10.00 0.35 17.03
C ALA A 157 8.72 0.23 16.17
N ALA A 158 7.79 1.19 16.27
CA ALA A 158 6.58 1.23 15.45
C ALA A 158 6.88 1.45 13.96
N GLU A 159 7.83 2.34 13.63
CA GLU A 159 8.27 2.55 12.25
C GLU A 159 8.90 1.29 11.65
N ILE A 160 9.77 0.61 12.41
CA ILE A 160 10.43 -0.63 11.98
C ILE A 160 9.42 -1.76 11.78
N ASP A 161 8.51 -1.94 12.72
CA ASP A 161 7.48 -2.98 12.65
C ASP A 161 6.54 -2.76 11.47
N SER A 162 6.11 -1.51 11.24
CA SER A 162 5.30 -1.13 10.09
C SER A 162 6.02 -1.37 8.75
N ALA A 163 7.30 -0.98 8.66
CA ALA A 163 8.12 -1.25 7.47
C ALA A 163 8.25 -2.75 7.20
N ALA A 164 8.56 -3.53 8.24
CA ALA A 164 8.72 -4.99 8.13
C ALA A 164 7.42 -5.69 7.71
N LYS A 165 6.30 -5.37 8.34
CA LYS A 165 4.96 -5.89 7.99
C LYS A 165 4.57 -5.53 6.56
N LYS A 166 4.82 -4.27 6.14
CA LYS A 166 4.54 -3.86 4.76
C LYS A 166 5.45 -4.59 3.77
N CYS A 167 6.74 -4.75 4.06
CA CYS A 167 7.65 -5.54 3.22
C CYS A 167 7.17 -6.99 3.11
N LYS A 168 6.84 -7.64 4.23
CA LYS A 168 6.31 -9.01 4.24
C LYS A 168 5.05 -9.16 3.40
N TYR A 169 4.09 -8.25 3.56
CA TYR A 169 2.90 -8.20 2.72
C TYR A 169 3.21 -8.09 1.22
N LEU A 170 4.17 -7.24 0.84
CA LEU A 170 4.56 -7.05 -0.57
C LEU A 170 5.31 -8.27 -1.11
N MET A 171 6.14 -8.92 -0.30
CA MET A 171 6.79 -10.18 -0.65
C MET A 171 5.76 -11.25 -1.00
N ASP A 172 4.76 -11.44 -0.15
CA ASP A 172 3.69 -12.42 -0.35
C ASP A 172 2.82 -12.06 -1.56
N LYS A 173 2.43 -10.78 -1.68
CA LYS A 173 1.58 -10.27 -2.78
C LYS A 173 2.21 -10.41 -4.16
N PHE A 174 3.52 -10.19 -4.28
CA PHE A 174 4.24 -10.17 -5.55
C PHE A 174 5.19 -11.35 -5.74
N ASN A 175 5.20 -12.29 -4.79
CA ASN A 175 5.97 -13.53 -4.81
C ASN A 175 7.48 -13.31 -5.04
N PHE A 176 8.11 -12.55 -4.13
CA PHE A 176 9.57 -12.39 -4.10
C PHE A 176 10.12 -12.56 -2.67
N GLY A 177 11.41 -12.90 -2.57
CA GLY A 177 12.06 -13.20 -1.29
C GLY A 177 12.64 -11.98 -0.58
N ILE A 178 13.12 -12.18 0.64
CA ILE A 178 13.74 -11.15 1.50
C ILE A 178 14.96 -10.49 0.84
N ASP A 179 15.70 -11.22 -0.02
CA ASP A 179 16.85 -10.70 -0.77
C ASP A 179 16.47 -9.62 -1.80
N ASN A 180 15.18 -9.41 -2.02
CA ASN A 180 14.64 -8.38 -2.89
C ASN A 180 14.24 -7.10 -2.14
N ILE A 181 14.48 -7.07 -0.82
CA ILE A 181 14.39 -5.85 0.00
C ILE A 181 15.76 -5.18 -0.03
N LEU A 182 15.85 -3.99 -0.59
CA LEU A 182 17.10 -3.29 -0.87
C LEU A 182 17.07 -1.89 -0.26
N THR A 183 18.23 -1.26 -0.12
CA THR A 183 18.34 0.19 0.17
C THR A 183 18.55 0.97 -1.13
N HIS A 184 18.31 2.28 -1.07
CA HIS A 184 18.62 3.16 -2.20
C HIS A 184 20.13 3.21 -2.48
N GLU A 185 20.95 3.11 -1.43
CA GLU A 185 22.41 3.02 -1.58
C GLU A 185 22.83 1.80 -2.39
N MET A 186 22.25 0.62 -2.11
CA MET A 186 22.57 -0.62 -2.84
C MET A 186 22.34 -0.49 -4.34
N ILE A 187 21.28 0.22 -4.76
CA ILE A 187 20.88 0.35 -6.16
C ILE A 187 21.48 1.59 -6.87
N ALA A 188 22.05 2.51 -6.10
CA ALA A 188 22.64 3.75 -6.61
C ALA A 188 23.89 4.15 -5.79
N PRO A 189 24.90 3.27 -5.66
CA PRO A 189 26.10 3.54 -4.88
C PRO A 189 26.80 4.80 -5.40
N ASN A 190 27.50 5.50 -4.54
CA ASN A 190 28.17 6.79 -4.80
C ASN A 190 27.23 7.98 -5.10
N ARG A 191 25.92 7.77 -5.18
CA ARG A 191 24.92 8.81 -5.42
C ARG A 191 23.94 8.96 -4.26
N LYS A 192 23.69 7.86 -3.55
CA LYS A 192 22.71 7.75 -2.47
C LYS A 192 23.29 7.02 -1.26
N ASN A 193 22.83 7.40 -0.08
CA ASN A 193 23.23 6.81 1.20
C ASN A 193 22.00 6.49 2.08
N ASP A 194 20.81 6.44 1.49
CA ASP A 194 19.55 6.12 2.13
C ASP A 194 19.13 4.68 1.77
N THR A 195 18.59 3.93 2.67
CA THR A 195 18.44 4.09 4.12
C THR A 195 19.73 3.65 4.82
N SER A 196 19.97 4.10 6.09
CA SER A 196 21.16 3.64 6.85
C SER A 196 21.19 2.10 6.95
N ASN A 197 22.38 1.52 6.95
CA ASN A 197 22.54 0.08 7.09
C ASN A 197 21.94 -0.45 8.41
N GLU A 198 22.04 0.30 9.49
CA GLU A 198 21.43 -0.05 10.79
C GLU A 198 19.92 -0.20 10.65
N THR A 199 19.23 0.82 10.09
CA THR A 199 17.78 0.77 9.85
C THR A 199 17.40 -0.39 8.94
N TYR A 200 18.17 -0.64 7.88
CA TYR A 200 17.96 -1.78 7.00
C TYR A 200 18.01 -3.11 7.75
N GLN A 201 19.06 -3.32 8.57
CA GLN A 201 19.19 -4.56 9.35
C GLN A 201 18.07 -4.74 10.38
N MET A 202 17.60 -3.65 11.02
CA MET A 202 16.45 -3.70 11.93
C MET A 202 15.19 -4.19 11.19
N VAL A 203 14.92 -3.67 9.99
CA VAL A 203 13.77 -4.11 9.17
C VAL A 203 13.92 -5.58 8.76
N ILE A 204 15.09 -5.98 8.27
CA ILE A 204 15.34 -7.38 7.85
C ILE A 204 15.18 -8.35 9.02
N ASN A 205 15.71 -8.01 10.20
CA ASN A 205 15.57 -8.86 11.38
C ASN A 205 14.09 -8.96 11.78
N ARG A 206 13.36 -7.85 11.77
CA ARG A 206 11.93 -7.86 12.10
C ARG A 206 11.10 -8.66 11.09
N ILE A 207 11.43 -8.63 9.78
CA ILE A 207 10.77 -9.49 8.77
C ILE A 207 10.95 -10.98 9.10
N LYS A 208 12.13 -11.40 9.57
CA LYS A 208 12.42 -12.80 9.92
C LYS A 208 11.65 -13.28 11.15
N GLU A 209 11.20 -12.38 12.00
CA GLU A 209 10.39 -12.68 13.19
C GLU A 209 8.88 -12.79 12.87
N LEU A 210 8.42 -12.33 11.69
CA LEU A 210 7.03 -12.35 11.22
C LEU A 210 6.73 -13.63 10.41
#